data_22a54133e13316dc275da93b6ef8c2da
#
_entry.id   22a54133e13316dc275da93b6ef8c2da
#
_cell.length_a   1.000
_cell.length_b   1.000
_cell.length_c   1.000
_cell.angle_alpha   90.00
_cell.angle_beta   90.00
_cell.angle_gamma   90.00
#
_symmetry.space_group_name_H-M   'P 1'
#
loop_
_entity.id
_entity.type
_entity.pdbx_description
1 polymer ?
#
loop_
_entity_poly.entity_id
_entity_poly.type
_entity_poly.pdbx_seq_one_letter_code
_entity_poly.pdbx_strand_id
1 'polypeptide(L)'
;MSLRAKAAVVGFFELPTLRNYPGRTTNSLLAEAIRGAIADAGLTRDDVDGLITRGSDVTPVELAEYMGIPVSFNTGITQHGSSGAHSLALAASAIESGLANTVICAFGGTRDPNIGGLAPGQVRGTPPATKNTEFEQPFGM
;
A
#
# COMPACT_ATOMS: atom_id res chain seq x y z
N MET A 1 13.95 -13.65 -19.10
CA MET A 1 13.84 -12.17 -19.08
C MET A 1 14.45 -11.66 -17.79
N SER A 2 15.14 -10.53 -17.83
CA SER A 2 15.73 -9.89 -16.64
C SER A 2 15.02 -8.55 -16.40
N LEU A 3 14.61 -8.28 -15.16
CA LEU A 3 14.05 -6.99 -14.75
C LEU A 3 15.12 -5.90 -14.54
N ARG A 4 16.39 -6.26 -14.73
CA ARG A 4 17.50 -5.33 -14.51
C ARG A 4 17.39 -4.12 -15.46
N ALA A 5 17.42 -2.92 -14.88
CA ALA A 5 17.34 -1.63 -15.59
C ALA A 5 16.06 -1.44 -16.43
N LYS A 6 14.94 -2.08 -16.04
CA LYS A 6 13.65 -1.98 -16.74
C LYS A 6 12.66 -1.00 -16.09
N ALA A 7 12.86 -0.70 -14.83
CA ALA A 7 12.10 0.30 -14.11
C ALA A 7 13.03 1.08 -13.17
N ALA A 8 12.64 2.29 -12.81
CA ALA A 8 13.33 3.14 -11.85
C ALA A 8 12.33 3.68 -10.81
N VAL A 9 12.79 3.87 -9.59
CA VAL A 9 12.05 4.64 -8.59
C VAL A 9 12.33 6.12 -8.86
N VAL A 10 11.28 6.88 -9.19
CA VAL A 10 11.39 8.28 -9.61
C VAL A 10 10.84 9.26 -8.59
N GLY A 11 10.11 8.79 -7.59
CA GLY A 11 9.58 9.61 -6.50
C GLY A 11 9.38 8.81 -5.23
N PHE A 12 9.53 9.48 -4.11
CA PHE A 12 9.34 8.93 -2.78
C PHE A 12 8.74 9.97 -1.85
N PHE A 13 7.85 9.54 -0.99
CA PHE A 13 7.33 10.38 0.08
C PHE A 13 6.89 9.54 1.27
N GLU A 14 7.15 10.05 2.47
CA GLU A 14 6.77 9.43 3.73
C GLU A 14 6.15 10.45 4.66
N LEU A 15 5.01 10.11 5.24
CA LEU A 15 4.44 10.91 6.33
C LEU A 15 5.22 10.68 7.63
N PRO A 16 5.31 11.69 8.51
CA PRO A 16 5.90 11.51 9.82
C PRO A 16 5.29 10.32 10.55
N THR A 17 6.12 9.45 11.12
CA THR A 17 5.65 8.32 11.91
C THR A 17 5.14 8.82 13.25
N LEU A 18 3.82 8.81 13.44
CA LEU A 18 3.14 9.18 14.68
C LEU A 18 2.48 7.97 15.32
N ARG A 19 2.25 8.03 16.62
CA ARG A 19 1.54 6.97 17.34
C ARG A 19 0.10 6.81 16.83
N ASN A 20 -0.54 7.91 16.47
CA ASN A 20 -1.85 7.97 15.81
C ASN A 20 -1.99 9.25 15.00
N TYR A 21 -2.97 9.28 14.11
CA TYR A 21 -3.37 10.46 13.33
C TYR A 21 -4.83 10.77 13.62
N PRO A 22 -5.14 11.56 14.67
CA PRO A 22 -6.52 11.85 15.05
C PRO A 22 -7.32 12.47 13.90
N GLY A 23 -8.52 11.95 13.66
CA GLY A 23 -9.39 12.45 12.59
C GLY A 23 -8.97 12.05 11.17
N ARG A 24 -7.93 11.22 10.99
CA ARG A 24 -7.46 10.81 9.67
C ARG A 24 -7.76 9.34 9.40
N THR A 25 -8.34 9.07 8.24
CA THR A 25 -8.55 7.70 7.75
C THR A 25 -7.30 7.17 7.05
N THR A 26 -7.19 5.86 6.93
CA THR A 26 -6.12 5.23 6.15
C THR A 26 -6.09 5.75 4.71
N ASN A 27 -7.25 5.89 4.07
CA ASN A 27 -7.35 6.45 2.70
C ASN A 27 -6.80 7.87 2.63
N SER A 28 -7.12 8.73 3.61
CA SER A 28 -6.64 10.11 3.61
C SER A 28 -5.12 10.21 3.80
N LEU A 29 -4.53 9.32 4.60
CA LEU A 29 -3.08 9.27 4.82
C LEU A 29 -2.36 8.72 3.58
N LEU A 30 -2.86 7.63 3.01
CA LEU A 30 -2.29 7.07 1.78
C LEU A 30 -2.39 8.05 0.61
N ALA A 31 -3.53 8.73 0.47
CA ALA A 31 -3.71 9.74 -0.58
C ALA A 31 -2.74 10.92 -0.43
N GLU A 32 -2.45 11.37 0.79
CA GLU A 32 -1.44 12.40 1.03
C GLU A 32 -0.04 11.92 0.68
N ALA A 33 0.33 10.71 1.11
CA ALA A 33 1.62 10.12 0.77
C ALA A 33 1.79 9.94 -0.76
N ILE A 34 0.75 9.48 -1.44
CA ILE A 34 0.75 9.33 -2.90
C ILE A 34 0.92 10.67 -3.60
N ARG A 35 0.18 11.71 -3.19
CA ARG A 35 0.35 13.05 -3.75
C ARG A 35 1.77 13.58 -3.55
N GLY A 36 2.35 13.35 -2.39
CA GLY A 36 3.74 13.71 -2.11
C GLY A 36 4.73 13.00 -3.03
N ALA A 37 4.57 11.70 -3.24
CA ALA A 37 5.45 10.93 -4.13
C ALA A 37 5.30 11.34 -5.61
N ILE A 38 4.06 11.63 -6.06
CA ILE A 38 3.79 12.14 -7.41
C ILE A 38 4.48 13.49 -7.61
N ALA A 39 4.37 14.40 -6.63
CA ALA A 39 5.01 15.71 -6.69
C ALA A 39 6.54 15.62 -6.66
N ASP A 40 7.12 14.73 -5.84
CA ASP A 40 8.54 14.47 -5.78
C ASP A 40 9.09 13.95 -7.12
N ALA A 41 8.30 13.14 -7.82
CA ALA A 41 8.63 12.66 -9.16
C ALA A 41 8.49 13.73 -10.26
N GLY A 42 7.90 14.89 -9.96
CA GLY A 42 7.56 15.90 -10.97
C GLY A 42 6.43 15.47 -11.91
N LEU A 43 5.61 14.52 -11.48
CA LEU A 43 4.50 13.96 -12.25
C LEU A 43 3.16 14.58 -11.82
N THR A 44 2.13 14.26 -12.57
CA THR A 44 0.74 14.55 -12.25
C THR A 44 -0.03 13.25 -11.94
N ARG A 45 -1.23 13.38 -11.41
CA ARG A 45 -2.12 12.23 -11.18
C ARG A 45 -2.40 11.46 -12.48
N ASP A 46 -2.51 12.16 -13.57
CA ASP A 46 -2.90 11.59 -14.87
C ASP A 46 -1.75 10.81 -15.54
N ASP A 47 -0.52 10.94 -15.03
CA ASP A 47 0.63 10.15 -15.45
C ASP A 47 0.68 8.78 -14.76
N VAL A 48 -0.19 8.52 -13.77
CA VAL A 48 -0.21 7.29 -12.99
C VAL A 48 -1.28 6.35 -13.53
N ASP A 49 -0.87 5.15 -13.92
CA ASP A 49 -1.73 4.12 -14.48
C ASP A 49 -1.66 2.78 -13.74
N GLY A 50 -0.86 2.71 -12.67
CA GLY A 50 -0.75 1.53 -11.82
C GLY A 50 -0.75 1.85 -10.32
N LEU A 51 -1.38 0.97 -9.52
CA LEU A 51 -1.46 1.11 -8.06
C LEU A 51 -1.32 -0.22 -7.34
N ILE A 52 -0.38 -0.29 -6.42
CA ILE A 52 -0.17 -1.43 -5.53
C ILE A 52 -0.33 -0.97 -4.08
N THR A 53 -1.18 -1.64 -3.32
CA THR A 53 -1.40 -1.34 -1.91
C THR A 53 -1.22 -2.58 -1.04
N ARG A 54 -1.20 -2.39 0.28
CA ARG A 54 -1.38 -3.49 1.21
C ARG A 54 -2.87 -3.82 1.31
N GLY A 55 -3.28 -4.89 0.63
CA GLY A 55 -4.68 -5.26 0.45
C GLY A 55 -5.48 -5.59 1.72
N SER A 56 -4.85 -5.63 2.90
CA SER A 56 -5.53 -5.87 4.18
C SER A 56 -6.20 -4.64 4.79
N ASP A 57 -5.74 -3.44 4.41
CA ASP A 57 -6.17 -2.20 5.08
C ASP A 57 -7.03 -1.33 4.15
N VAL A 58 -6.67 -1.24 2.89
CA VAL A 58 -7.41 -0.53 1.83
C VAL A 58 -7.19 -1.28 0.53
N THR A 59 -8.26 -1.54 -0.20
CA THR A 59 -8.11 -2.13 -1.53
C THR A 59 -7.57 -1.10 -2.52
N PRO A 60 -6.75 -1.51 -3.50
CA PRO A 60 -6.23 -0.57 -4.50
C PRO A 60 -7.35 0.10 -5.30
N VAL A 61 -8.47 -0.59 -5.54
CA VAL A 61 -9.63 -0.03 -6.25
C VAL A 61 -10.25 1.12 -5.46
N GLU A 62 -10.54 0.93 -4.17
CA GLU A 62 -11.10 1.98 -3.31
C GLU A 62 -10.20 3.21 -3.24
N LEU A 63 -8.88 2.99 -3.16
CA LEU A 63 -7.92 4.09 -3.11
C LEU A 63 -7.81 4.82 -4.45
N ALA A 64 -7.83 4.09 -5.57
CA ALA A 64 -7.85 4.67 -6.91
C ALA A 64 -9.09 5.53 -7.14
N GLU A 65 -10.27 5.04 -6.75
CA GLU A 65 -11.53 5.78 -6.79
C GLU A 65 -11.49 7.03 -5.90
N TYR A 66 -11.02 6.88 -4.66
CA TYR A 66 -10.88 7.99 -3.71
C TYR A 66 -9.99 9.11 -4.24
N MET A 67 -8.95 8.78 -5.00
CA MET A 67 -8.03 9.73 -5.58
C MET A 67 -8.39 10.18 -7.00
N GLY A 68 -9.31 9.49 -7.66
CA GLY A 68 -9.66 9.71 -9.05
C GLY A 68 -8.50 9.38 -10.01
N ILE A 69 -7.74 8.30 -9.72
CA ILE A 69 -6.65 7.83 -10.59
C ILE A 69 -7.19 6.77 -11.55
N PRO A 70 -7.08 6.97 -12.88
CA PRO A 70 -7.53 5.98 -13.86
C PRO A 70 -6.51 4.84 -14.00
N VAL A 71 -6.51 3.88 -13.07
CA VAL A 71 -5.56 2.77 -13.11
C VAL A 71 -5.94 1.70 -14.13
N SER A 72 -4.99 1.30 -14.97
CA SER A 72 -5.08 0.12 -15.85
C SER A 72 -4.57 -1.14 -15.15
N PHE A 73 -3.68 -0.98 -14.16
CA PHE A 73 -3.13 -2.05 -13.35
C PHE A 73 -3.30 -1.74 -11.87
N ASN A 74 -3.96 -2.64 -11.13
CA ASN A 74 -4.02 -2.51 -9.68
C ASN A 74 -3.96 -3.87 -8.99
N THR A 75 -3.33 -3.92 -7.82
CA THR A 75 -3.27 -5.15 -7.03
C THR A 75 -2.98 -4.87 -5.56
N GLY A 76 -3.54 -5.70 -4.70
CA GLY A 76 -3.21 -5.74 -3.28
C GLY A 76 -2.17 -6.81 -3.00
N ILE A 77 -1.16 -6.48 -2.19
CA ILE A 77 -0.13 -7.43 -1.78
C ILE A 77 -0.06 -7.54 -0.27
N THR A 78 -0.02 -8.76 0.24
CA THR A 78 0.13 -9.03 1.67
C THR A 78 1.19 -10.12 1.87
N GLN A 79 2.41 -9.67 2.09
CA GLN A 79 3.60 -10.50 2.33
C GLN A 79 4.26 -10.11 3.65
N HIS A 80 3.45 -9.74 4.65
CA HIS A 80 3.93 -9.27 5.96
C HIS A 80 5.01 -8.20 5.82
N GLY A 81 6.15 -8.34 6.48
CA GLY A 81 7.24 -7.37 6.45
C GLY A 81 7.93 -7.19 5.09
N SER A 82 7.77 -8.14 4.16
CA SER A 82 8.40 -8.06 2.83
C SER A 82 7.53 -7.40 1.77
N SER A 83 6.31 -6.96 2.11
CA SER A 83 5.34 -6.39 1.14
C SER A 83 5.93 -5.23 0.33
N GLY A 84 6.69 -4.33 0.97
CA GLY A 84 7.32 -3.20 0.27
C GLY A 84 8.30 -3.62 -0.83
N ALA A 85 9.22 -4.54 -0.51
CA ALA A 85 10.17 -5.05 -1.50
C ALA A 85 9.48 -5.83 -2.63
N HIS A 86 8.48 -6.64 -2.28
CA HIS A 86 7.69 -7.40 -3.26
C HIS A 86 6.91 -6.48 -4.20
N SER A 87 6.36 -5.37 -3.69
CA SER A 87 5.63 -4.41 -4.53
C SER A 87 6.52 -3.78 -5.59
N LEU A 88 7.75 -3.45 -5.27
CA LEU A 88 8.69 -2.88 -6.25
C LEU A 88 9.02 -3.90 -7.35
N ALA A 89 9.23 -5.17 -7.00
CA ALA A 89 9.46 -6.22 -7.99
C ALA A 89 8.23 -6.44 -8.89
N LEU A 90 7.03 -6.40 -8.30
CA LEU A 90 5.78 -6.54 -9.03
C LEU A 90 5.50 -5.33 -9.93
N ALA A 91 5.76 -4.11 -9.46
CA ALA A 91 5.67 -2.90 -10.26
C ALA A 91 6.62 -2.95 -11.48
N ALA A 92 7.87 -3.35 -11.26
CA ALA A 92 8.83 -3.52 -12.35
C ALA A 92 8.37 -4.57 -13.37
N SER A 93 7.75 -5.65 -12.89
CA SER A 93 7.20 -6.70 -13.77
C SER A 93 6.00 -6.19 -14.57
N ALA A 94 5.12 -5.41 -13.96
CA ALA A 94 3.96 -4.81 -14.63
C ALA A 94 4.41 -3.84 -15.73
N ILE A 95 5.41 -3.00 -15.47
CA ILE A 95 5.99 -2.06 -16.44
C ILE A 95 6.63 -2.81 -17.60
N GLU A 96 7.48 -3.80 -17.33
CA GLU A 96 8.15 -4.60 -18.37
C GLU A 96 7.15 -5.37 -19.24
N SER A 97 6.02 -5.77 -18.67
CA SER A 97 4.95 -6.49 -19.38
C SER A 97 3.97 -5.56 -20.11
N GLY A 98 4.14 -4.24 -20.02
CA GLY A 98 3.26 -3.26 -20.64
C GLY A 98 1.86 -3.15 -20.01
N LEU A 99 1.70 -3.62 -18.76
CA LEU A 99 0.44 -3.51 -18.03
C LEU A 99 0.23 -2.11 -17.43
N ALA A 100 1.33 -1.41 -17.18
CA ALA A 100 1.36 -0.02 -16.71
C ALA A 100 2.68 0.64 -17.09
N ASN A 101 2.70 1.98 -17.09
CA ASN A 101 3.91 2.78 -17.31
C ASN A 101 4.43 3.40 -16.02
N THR A 102 3.54 3.82 -15.15
CA THR A 102 3.87 4.46 -13.86
C THR A 102 3.05 3.82 -12.75
N VAL A 103 3.74 3.12 -11.85
CA VAL A 103 3.10 2.36 -10.77
C VAL A 103 3.45 2.97 -9.43
N ILE A 104 2.42 3.27 -8.65
CA ILE A 104 2.57 3.66 -7.24
C ILE A 104 2.50 2.44 -6.35
N CYS A 105 3.43 2.35 -5.40
CA CYS A 105 3.43 1.38 -4.32
C CYS A 105 3.17 2.10 -3.00
N ALA A 106 1.95 2.01 -2.47
CA ALA A 106 1.52 2.76 -1.28
C ALA A 106 1.22 1.83 -0.11
N PHE A 107 1.88 2.09 1.02
CA PHE A 107 1.76 1.28 2.23
C PHE A 107 1.63 2.17 3.46
N GLY A 108 0.77 1.77 4.36
CA GLY A 108 0.59 2.47 5.62
C GLY A 108 -0.83 2.38 6.12
N GLY A 109 -1.08 3.03 7.23
CA GLY A 109 -2.42 3.07 7.82
C GLY A 109 -2.41 3.78 9.16
N THR A 110 -3.60 4.04 9.66
CA THR A 110 -3.80 4.54 11.02
C THR A 110 -4.29 3.42 11.92
N ARG A 111 -3.90 3.48 13.17
CA ARG A 111 -4.42 2.63 14.25
C ARG A 111 -5.40 3.37 15.16
N ASP A 112 -5.93 4.49 14.70
CA ASP A 112 -6.93 5.23 15.47
C ASP A 112 -8.17 4.34 15.66
N PRO A 113 -8.48 3.91 16.88
CA PRO A 113 -9.62 3.04 17.17
C PRO A 113 -10.96 3.72 16.91
N ASN A 114 -10.98 5.04 16.79
CA ASN A 114 -12.21 5.81 16.56
C ASN A 114 -12.55 5.97 15.07
N ILE A 115 -11.66 5.57 14.17
CA ILE A 115 -11.83 5.77 12.73
C ILE A 115 -11.56 4.45 11.99
N GLY A 116 -12.65 3.78 11.59
CA GLY A 116 -12.59 2.60 10.72
C GLY A 116 -11.87 1.40 11.33
N GLY A 117 -11.83 1.32 12.64
CA GLY A 117 -11.17 0.29 13.39
C GLY A 117 -12.12 -0.55 14.22
N LEU A 118 -11.61 -1.14 15.23
CA LEU A 118 -12.32 -1.93 16.22
C LEU A 118 -13.21 -1.00 17.07
N ALA A 119 -14.42 -1.42 17.38
CA ALA A 119 -15.25 -0.75 18.35
C ALA A 119 -14.52 -0.62 19.72
N PRO A 120 -14.81 0.42 20.53
CA PRO A 120 -14.21 0.56 21.84
C PRO A 120 -14.35 -0.73 22.65
N GLY A 121 -13.24 -1.28 23.13
CA GLY A 121 -13.22 -2.57 23.87
C GLY A 121 -12.97 -3.80 23.00
N GLN A 122 -12.99 -3.72 21.69
CA GLN A 122 -12.45 -4.79 20.85
C GLN A 122 -10.93 -4.71 20.85
N VAL A 123 -10.33 -5.55 21.64
CA VAL A 123 -8.93 -5.94 21.38
C VAL A 123 -8.92 -6.58 19.99
N ARG A 124 -7.95 -6.28 19.15
CA ARG A 124 -7.71 -7.10 17.96
C ARG A 124 -7.79 -8.55 18.43
N GLY A 125 -8.88 -9.20 18.08
CA GLY A 125 -9.02 -10.60 18.42
C GLY A 125 -7.77 -11.30 17.92
N THR A 126 -7.25 -12.20 18.71
CA THR A 126 -6.29 -13.19 18.21
C THR A 126 -6.81 -13.60 16.84
N PRO A 127 -6.06 -13.44 15.75
CA PRO A 127 -6.54 -13.87 14.45
C PRO A 127 -7.14 -15.26 14.62
N PRO A 128 -8.28 -15.56 14.02
CA PRO A 128 -8.80 -16.92 14.09
C PRO A 128 -7.63 -17.83 13.74
N ALA A 129 -7.43 -18.87 14.54
CA ALA A 129 -6.32 -19.81 14.37
C ALA A 129 -6.21 -20.15 12.88
N THR A 130 -5.27 -19.52 12.21
CA THR A 130 -4.97 -19.82 10.81
C THR A 130 -4.29 -21.17 10.78
N LYS A 131 -4.33 -21.87 9.68
CA LYS A 131 -3.64 -23.16 9.54
C LYS A 131 -2.15 -23.10 9.89
N ASN A 132 -1.59 -21.90 10.01
CA ASN A 132 -0.19 -21.63 10.29
C ASN A 132 0.07 -21.23 11.75
N THR A 133 -0.96 -21.09 12.58
CA THR A 133 -0.80 -20.63 13.98
C THR A 133 0.16 -21.53 14.76
N GLU A 134 0.10 -22.83 14.53
CA GLU A 134 1.00 -23.80 15.17
C GLU A 134 2.47 -23.61 14.73
N PHE A 135 2.69 -23.17 13.51
CA PHE A 135 4.02 -22.89 12.98
C PHE A 135 4.53 -21.51 13.41
N GLU A 136 3.66 -20.51 13.41
CA GLU A 136 4.02 -19.11 13.68
C GLU A 136 4.19 -18.81 15.17
N GLN A 137 3.40 -19.46 16.02
CA GLN A 137 3.39 -19.25 17.46
C GLN A 137 4.75 -19.51 18.14
N PRO A 138 5.55 -20.53 17.76
CA PRO A 138 6.87 -20.74 18.34
C PRO A 138 7.88 -19.63 18.05
N PHE A 139 7.63 -18.82 17.02
CA PHE A 139 8.49 -17.70 16.61
C PHE A 139 8.01 -16.35 17.13
N GLY A 140 6.99 -16.31 17.96
CA GLY A 140 6.47 -15.08 18.56
C GLY A 140 5.80 -14.11 17.58
N MET A 141 5.31 -14.62 16.48
CA MET A 141 4.65 -13.83 15.42
C MET A 141 3.15 -13.73 15.63
#